data_42855c57ec7ef250f8ed8681848abcad
#
_entry.id   42855c57ec7ef250f8ed8681848abcad
#
_cell.length_a   1.000
_cell.length_b   1.000
_cell.length_c   1.000
_cell.angle_alpha   90.00
_cell.angle_beta   90.00
_cell.angle_gamma   90.00
#
_symmetry.space_group_name_H-M   'P 1'
#
loop_
_entity.id
_entity.type
_entity.pdbx_description
1 polymer ?
#
loop_
_entity_poly.entity_id
_entity_poly.type
_entity_poly.pdbx_seq_one_letter_code
_entity_poly.pdbx_strand_id
1 'polypeptide(L)'
;IGLCLVGSEMCIRDSFNAYQNRDSDYRSSSKDVTEILNDFSNKGVDAVILDLRNNGGGALIEANKIVGLFVASGPTVQVKHKAGYIQPYGDSKAKQIWKKPVAILVNRYSASASEIVAGAIQDYKRGIVIGQRTFGKGTVQSLESISKGQIKITESKYYRVDGSSTQNKGVIPDIELLSTWDIESVGESSYPTACLLYTSDAADELCR
;
A
#
# COMPACT_ATOMS: atom_id res chain seq x y z
N ILE A 1 -21.76 -1.24 -15.17
CA ILE A 1 -20.45 -0.93 -14.55
C ILE A 1 -20.69 -0.75 -13.06
N GLY A 2 -20.26 -1.75 -12.28
CA GLY A 2 -20.33 -1.67 -10.81
C GLY A 2 -19.14 -0.87 -10.30
N LEU A 3 -19.39 0.26 -9.67
CA LEU A 3 -18.39 0.99 -8.90
C LEU A 3 -18.34 0.42 -7.49
N CYS A 4 -17.18 0.00 -7.04
CA CYS A 4 -16.94 -0.33 -5.64
C CYS A 4 -16.03 0.72 -5.03
N LEU A 5 -16.54 1.48 -4.10
CA LEU A 5 -15.78 2.38 -3.24
C LEU A 5 -15.45 1.63 -1.96
N VAL A 6 -14.21 1.20 -1.80
CA VAL A 6 -13.71 0.66 -0.54
C VAL A 6 -12.91 1.77 0.13
N GLY A 7 -13.60 2.64 0.83
CA GLY A 7 -12.98 3.61 1.72
C GLY A 7 -12.95 3.02 3.12
N SER A 8 -11.77 2.78 3.68
CA SER A 8 -11.69 2.22 5.03
C SER A 8 -10.52 2.74 5.83
N GLU A 9 -10.48 4.04 6.10
CA GLU A 9 -9.58 4.53 7.16
C GLU A 9 -9.92 3.92 8.54
N MET A 10 -11.19 3.61 8.80
CA MET A 10 -11.62 3.04 10.08
C MET A 10 -11.34 1.54 10.20
N CYS A 11 -11.48 0.75 9.14
CA CYS A 11 -11.23 -0.68 9.17
C CYS A 11 -9.76 -1.02 9.42
N ILE A 12 -8.83 -0.25 8.86
CA ILE A 12 -7.39 -0.51 8.99
C ILE A 12 -6.89 -0.25 10.42
N ARG A 13 -7.39 0.75 11.11
CA ARG A 13 -6.99 1.04 12.52
C ARG A 13 -7.47 -0.04 13.48
N ASP A 14 -8.72 -0.45 13.36
CA ASP A 14 -9.30 -1.48 14.23
C ASP A 14 -8.72 -2.86 13.95
N SER A 15 -8.44 -3.18 12.69
CA SER A 15 -7.83 -4.44 12.28
C SER A 15 -6.43 -4.65 12.85
N PHE A 16 -5.61 -3.61 12.93
CA PHE A 16 -4.22 -3.75 13.37
C PHE A 16 -4.12 -4.17 14.84
N ASN A 17 -4.88 -3.54 15.73
CA ASN A 17 -4.88 -3.89 17.16
C ASN A 17 -5.46 -5.29 17.39
N ALA A 18 -6.54 -5.65 16.72
CA ALA A 18 -7.15 -6.97 16.80
C ALA A 18 -6.23 -8.05 16.22
N TYR A 19 -5.52 -7.76 15.12
CA TYR A 19 -4.51 -8.65 14.56
C TYR A 19 -3.35 -8.89 15.53
N GLN A 20 -2.83 -7.84 16.19
CA GLN A 20 -1.79 -7.99 17.20
C GLN A 20 -2.26 -8.81 18.40
N ASN A 21 -3.51 -8.69 18.80
CA ASN A 21 -4.11 -9.44 19.90
C ASN A 21 -4.51 -10.87 19.52
N ARG A 22 -4.21 -11.32 18.27
CA ARG A 22 -4.57 -12.64 17.73
C ARG A 22 -6.06 -12.94 17.78
N ASP A 23 -6.89 -11.92 17.71
CA ASP A 23 -8.32 -12.09 17.56
C ASP A 23 -8.64 -12.71 16.20
N SER A 24 -9.28 -13.87 16.18
CA SER A 24 -9.59 -14.60 14.95
C SER A 24 -10.70 -13.91 14.12
N ASP A 25 -11.49 -13.06 14.76
CA ASP A 25 -12.64 -12.38 14.14
C ASP A 25 -12.45 -10.87 13.98
N TYR A 26 -11.19 -10.43 13.81
CA TYR A 26 -10.93 -9.02 13.56
C TYR A 26 -11.50 -8.55 12.21
N ARG A 27 -11.97 -7.32 12.15
CA ARG A 27 -12.33 -6.66 10.88
C ARG A 27 -11.09 -6.50 10.02
N SER A 28 -11.22 -6.93 8.76
CA SER A 28 -10.10 -6.98 7.83
C SER A 28 -10.55 -6.44 6.48
N SER A 29 -9.85 -5.43 5.98
CA SER A 29 -10.13 -4.85 4.66
C SER A 29 -10.03 -5.90 3.54
N SER A 30 -9.11 -6.86 3.66
CA SER A 30 -8.99 -7.93 2.67
C SER A 30 -10.16 -8.91 2.70
N LYS A 31 -10.75 -9.18 3.89
CA LYS A 31 -11.97 -9.99 4.00
C LYS A 31 -13.15 -9.26 3.35
N ASP A 32 -13.34 -7.98 3.70
CA ASP A 32 -14.45 -7.17 3.17
C ASP A 32 -14.36 -7.06 1.63
N VAL A 33 -13.16 -6.79 1.08
CA VAL A 33 -12.94 -6.75 -0.37
C VAL A 33 -13.21 -8.11 -1.01
N THR A 34 -12.84 -9.20 -0.34
CA THR A 34 -13.12 -10.57 -0.82
C THR A 34 -14.63 -10.80 -0.97
N GLU A 35 -15.40 -10.45 0.03
CA GLU A 35 -16.86 -10.59 0.02
C GLU A 35 -17.51 -9.77 -1.09
N ILE A 36 -17.08 -8.50 -1.24
CA ILE A 36 -17.55 -7.59 -2.29
C ILE A 36 -17.23 -8.14 -3.69
N LEU A 37 -16.01 -8.62 -3.91
CA LEU A 37 -15.61 -9.16 -5.21
C LEU A 37 -16.36 -10.45 -5.58
N ASN A 38 -16.66 -11.29 -4.58
CA ASN A 38 -17.50 -12.47 -4.78
C ASN A 38 -18.94 -12.08 -5.15
N ASP A 39 -19.51 -11.12 -4.45
CA ASP A 39 -20.85 -10.60 -4.77
C ASP A 39 -20.91 -10.00 -6.19
N PHE A 40 -19.90 -9.22 -6.56
CA PHE A 40 -19.78 -8.65 -7.90
C PHE A 40 -19.61 -9.72 -8.98
N SER A 41 -18.85 -10.78 -8.70
CA SER A 41 -18.73 -11.91 -9.61
C SER A 41 -20.06 -12.61 -9.82
N ASN A 42 -20.85 -12.81 -8.76
CA ASN A 42 -22.18 -13.42 -8.82
C ASN A 42 -23.19 -12.54 -9.57
N LYS A 43 -23.05 -11.21 -9.49
CA LYS A 43 -23.86 -10.23 -10.19
C LYS A 43 -23.43 -9.98 -11.64
N GLY A 44 -22.37 -10.64 -12.10
CA GLY A 44 -21.86 -10.52 -13.46
C GLY A 44 -21.18 -9.19 -13.77
N VAL A 45 -20.67 -8.46 -12.75
CA VAL A 45 -19.94 -7.19 -12.93
C VAL A 45 -18.73 -7.40 -13.84
N ASP A 46 -18.51 -6.50 -14.80
CA ASP A 46 -17.47 -6.64 -15.82
C ASP A 46 -16.11 -6.06 -15.42
N ALA A 47 -16.09 -5.03 -14.56
CA ALA A 47 -14.87 -4.38 -14.09
C ALA A 47 -15.07 -3.80 -12.70
N VAL A 48 -13.97 -3.57 -11.97
CA VAL A 48 -14.01 -2.93 -10.65
C VAL A 48 -13.05 -1.74 -10.60
N ILE A 49 -13.41 -0.78 -9.77
CA ILE A 49 -12.53 0.31 -9.38
C ILE A 49 -12.29 0.21 -7.88
N LEU A 50 -11.02 0.12 -7.48
CA LEU A 50 -10.61 0.22 -6.09
C LEU A 50 -10.15 1.66 -5.82
N ASP A 51 -10.93 2.37 -5.01
CA ASP A 51 -10.62 3.77 -4.67
C ASP A 51 -9.76 3.83 -3.41
N LEU A 52 -8.51 4.23 -3.59
CA LEU A 52 -7.53 4.44 -2.53
C LEU A 52 -7.23 5.93 -2.30
N ARG A 53 -8.01 6.84 -2.86
CA ARG A 53 -7.83 8.27 -2.62
C ARG A 53 -8.07 8.58 -1.14
N ASN A 54 -7.21 9.42 -0.58
CA ASN A 54 -7.19 9.79 0.85
C ASN A 54 -6.93 8.61 1.80
N ASN A 55 -6.46 7.49 1.30
CA ASN A 55 -6.12 6.33 2.12
C ASN A 55 -4.64 6.38 2.51
N GLY A 56 -4.35 6.72 3.77
CA GLY A 56 -3.00 6.85 4.32
C GLY A 56 -2.25 5.51 4.53
N GLY A 57 -2.84 4.40 4.11
CA GLY A 57 -2.26 3.06 4.26
C GLY A 57 -2.73 2.32 5.50
N GLY A 58 -1.96 1.33 5.95
CA GLY A 58 -2.31 0.46 7.07
C GLY A 58 -1.37 -0.73 7.19
N ALA A 59 -1.90 -1.88 7.57
CA ALA A 59 -1.11 -3.09 7.79
C ALA A 59 -0.59 -3.68 6.46
N LEU A 60 0.72 -3.97 6.41
CA LEU A 60 1.37 -4.60 5.27
C LEU A 60 0.70 -5.93 4.87
N ILE A 61 0.29 -6.71 5.87
CA ILE A 61 -0.36 -8.01 5.63
C ILE A 61 -1.70 -7.86 4.89
N GLU A 62 -2.46 -6.80 5.19
CA GLU A 62 -3.73 -6.53 4.50
C GLU A 62 -3.47 -6.11 3.04
N ALA A 63 -2.46 -5.25 2.81
CA ALA A 63 -2.06 -4.90 1.44
C ALA A 63 -1.66 -6.14 0.63
N ASN A 64 -0.86 -7.04 1.21
CA ASN A 64 -0.45 -8.28 0.56
C ASN A 64 -1.65 -9.16 0.19
N LYS A 65 -2.60 -9.32 1.11
CA LYS A 65 -3.82 -10.09 0.85
C LYS A 65 -4.69 -9.44 -0.22
N ILE A 66 -4.86 -8.11 -0.19
CA ILE A 66 -5.65 -7.39 -1.21
C ILE A 66 -5.02 -7.57 -2.59
N VAL A 67 -3.69 -7.41 -2.73
CA VAL A 67 -3.01 -7.70 -4.00
C VAL A 67 -3.24 -9.13 -4.44
N GLY A 68 -3.18 -10.09 -3.51
CA GLY A 68 -3.44 -11.52 -3.78
C GLY A 68 -4.83 -11.83 -4.32
N LEU A 69 -5.82 -10.94 -4.14
CA LEU A 69 -7.14 -11.10 -4.75
C LEU A 69 -7.13 -10.86 -6.26
N PHE A 70 -6.16 -10.10 -6.75
CA PHE A 70 -6.01 -9.69 -8.16
C PHE A 70 -4.82 -10.35 -8.86
N VAL A 71 -3.76 -10.71 -8.13
CA VAL A 71 -2.51 -11.27 -8.64
C VAL A 71 -2.33 -12.68 -8.08
N ALA A 72 -2.16 -13.66 -8.95
CA ALA A 72 -2.16 -15.08 -8.56
C ALA A 72 -0.91 -15.51 -7.78
N SER A 73 0.23 -14.87 -8.01
CA SER A 73 1.51 -15.27 -7.40
C SER A 73 2.55 -14.16 -7.51
N GLY A 74 3.55 -14.23 -6.65
CA GLY A 74 4.69 -13.31 -6.64
C GLY A 74 4.68 -12.37 -5.43
N PRO A 75 5.78 -11.64 -5.22
CA PRO A 75 5.87 -10.67 -4.14
C PRO A 75 4.99 -9.45 -4.40
N THR A 76 4.47 -8.87 -3.36
CA THR A 76 3.74 -7.59 -3.40
C THR A 76 4.69 -6.42 -3.20
N VAL A 77 5.74 -6.65 -2.41
CA VAL A 77 6.70 -5.64 -1.99
C VAL A 77 7.99 -6.34 -1.55
N GLN A 78 9.10 -5.63 -1.62
CA GLN A 78 10.39 -6.07 -1.12
C GLN A 78 10.80 -5.16 0.05
N VAL A 79 11.18 -5.74 1.18
CA VAL A 79 11.61 -4.97 2.37
C VAL A 79 13.12 -5.15 2.56
N LYS A 80 13.86 -4.03 2.56
CA LYS A 80 15.28 -3.99 2.90
C LYS A 80 15.42 -3.71 4.38
N HIS A 81 15.94 -4.69 5.10
CA HIS A 81 16.18 -4.62 6.52
C HIS A 81 17.50 -3.91 6.83
N LYS A 82 17.61 -3.33 8.03
CA LYS A 82 18.82 -2.66 8.51
C LYS A 82 20.09 -3.53 8.41
N ALA A 83 19.94 -4.85 8.51
CA ALA A 83 21.05 -5.80 8.33
C ALA A 83 21.50 -5.98 6.86
N GLY A 84 20.92 -5.24 5.90
CA GLY A 84 21.32 -5.23 4.49
C GLY A 84 20.65 -6.28 3.61
N TYR A 85 19.90 -7.25 4.16
CA TYR A 85 19.21 -8.24 3.34
C TYR A 85 17.83 -7.73 2.87
N ILE A 86 17.44 -8.19 1.69
CA ILE A 86 16.13 -7.89 1.11
C ILE A 86 15.22 -9.12 1.26
N GLN A 87 14.05 -8.90 1.81
CA GLN A 87 13.03 -9.93 1.97
C GLN A 87 11.80 -9.58 1.12
N PRO A 88 11.41 -10.45 0.17
CA PRO A 88 10.16 -10.29 -0.56
C PRO A 88 8.97 -10.67 0.35
N TYR A 89 7.93 -9.88 0.30
CA TYR A 89 6.67 -10.13 0.98
C TYR A 89 5.54 -10.22 -0.04
N GLY A 90 4.63 -11.14 0.20
CA GLY A 90 3.43 -11.37 -0.59
C GLY A 90 2.50 -12.34 0.12
N ASP A 91 1.36 -12.61 -0.44
CA ASP A 91 0.46 -13.62 0.08
C ASP A 91 0.81 -14.99 -0.52
N SER A 92 1.45 -15.86 0.27
CA SER A 92 1.80 -17.23 -0.13
C SER A 92 0.58 -18.13 -0.36
N LYS A 93 -0.60 -17.70 0.10
CA LYS A 93 -1.88 -18.38 -0.07
C LYS A 93 -2.82 -17.60 -0.99
N ALA A 94 -2.26 -16.71 -1.81
CA ALA A 94 -3.03 -15.89 -2.73
C ALA A 94 -3.99 -16.75 -3.56
N LYS A 95 -5.25 -16.36 -3.55
CA LYS A 95 -6.27 -16.92 -4.44
C LYS A 95 -6.80 -15.76 -5.27
N GLN A 96 -6.31 -15.64 -6.48
CA GLN A 96 -6.86 -14.65 -7.41
C GLN A 96 -8.35 -14.93 -7.64
N ILE A 97 -9.19 -14.13 -7.03
CA ILE A 97 -10.66 -14.25 -7.17
C ILE A 97 -11.22 -13.33 -8.23
N TRP A 98 -10.53 -12.21 -8.53
CA TRP A 98 -10.95 -11.27 -9.57
C TRP A 98 -10.00 -11.29 -10.75
N LYS A 99 -10.46 -11.82 -11.90
CA LYS A 99 -9.68 -11.93 -13.14
C LYS A 99 -10.06 -10.88 -14.19
N LYS A 100 -11.21 -10.22 -14.01
CA LYS A 100 -11.72 -9.19 -14.91
C LYS A 100 -10.95 -7.87 -14.72
N PRO A 101 -11.14 -6.85 -15.54
CA PRO A 101 -10.45 -5.57 -15.43
C PRO A 101 -10.56 -4.93 -14.05
N VAL A 102 -9.46 -4.26 -13.62
CA VAL A 102 -9.39 -3.48 -12.40
C VAL A 102 -8.69 -2.15 -12.67
N ALA A 103 -9.20 -1.08 -12.07
CA ALA A 103 -8.53 0.21 -12.00
C ALA A 103 -8.36 0.60 -10.54
N ILE A 104 -7.26 1.29 -10.23
CA ILE A 104 -6.96 1.81 -8.91
C ILE A 104 -7.00 3.33 -8.98
N LEU A 105 -7.85 3.97 -8.16
CA LEU A 105 -7.85 5.42 -8.03
C LEU A 105 -6.94 5.83 -6.89
N VAL A 106 -6.05 6.78 -7.16
CA VAL A 106 -5.10 7.31 -6.19
C VAL A 106 -5.06 8.85 -6.21
N ASN A 107 -4.64 9.44 -5.11
CA ASN A 107 -4.32 10.87 -5.04
C ASN A 107 -3.10 11.10 -4.14
N ARG A 108 -2.77 12.36 -3.92
CA ARG A 108 -1.59 12.77 -3.15
C ARG A 108 -1.60 12.29 -1.68
N TYR A 109 -2.77 11.95 -1.14
CA TYR A 109 -2.93 11.40 0.21
C TYR A 109 -2.94 9.86 0.27
N SER A 110 -2.87 9.18 -0.88
CA SER A 110 -2.66 7.74 -0.92
C SER A 110 -1.23 7.43 -0.49
N ALA A 111 -1.05 6.74 0.64
CA ALA A 111 0.27 6.57 1.24
C ALA A 111 0.53 5.11 1.70
N SER A 112 1.81 4.72 1.82
CA SER A 112 2.24 3.48 2.49
C SER A 112 1.60 2.23 1.89
N ALA A 113 0.76 1.49 2.65
CA ALA A 113 0.08 0.27 2.18
C ALA A 113 -0.76 0.49 0.91
N SER A 114 -1.37 1.67 0.75
CA SER A 114 -2.09 2.03 -0.49
C SER A 114 -1.15 2.14 -1.68
N GLU A 115 0.05 2.66 -1.46
CA GLU A 115 1.08 2.74 -2.50
C GLU A 115 1.63 1.36 -2.86
N ILE A 116 1.70 0.45 -1.89
CA ILE A 116 2.08 -0.95 -2.13
C ILE A 116 1.04 -1.63 -3.03
N VAL A 117 -0.25 -1.48 -2.73
CA VAL A 117 -1.32 -2.06 -3.57
C VAL A 117 -1.29 -1.47 -4.97
N ALA A 118 -1.29 -0.15 -5.11
CA ALA A 118 -1.28 0.51 -6.40
C ALA A 118 -0.02 0.15 -7.21
N GLY A 119 1.15 0.20 -6.58
CA GLY A 119 2.42 -0.14 -7.21
C GLY A 119 2.48 -1.59 -7.68
N ALA A 120 2.04 -2.55 -6.86
CA ALA A 120 2.03 -3.96 -7.25
C ALA A 120 1.09 -4.22 -8.43
N ILE A 121 -0.14 -3.68 -8.41
CA ILE A 121 -1.08 -3.82 -9.53
C ILE A 121 -0.50 -3.26 -10.83
N GLN A 122 0.20 -2.12 -10.75
CA GLN A 122 0.88 -1.48 -11.89
C GLN A 122 2.06 -2.32 -12.39
N ASP A 123 2.97 -2.76 -11.50
CA ASP A 123 4.17 -3.53 -11.85
C ASP A 123 3.83 -4.86 -12.53
N TYR A 124 2.80 -5.54 -12.04
CA TYR A 124 2.28 -6.76 -12.67
C TYR A 124 1.46 -6.51 -13.93
N LYS A 125 1.25 -5.25 -14.32
CA LYS A 125 0.36 -4.87 -15.44
C LYS A 125 -1.03 -5.52 -15.29
N ARG A 126 -1.46 -5.71 -14.05
CA ARG A 126 -2.71 -6.38 -13.74
C ARG A 126 -3.91 -5.45 -13.89
N GLY A 127 -3.70 -4.16 -13.73
CA GLY A 127 -4.70 -3.10 -13.86
C GLY A 127 -4.02 -1.78 -14.16
N ILE A 128 -4.81 -0.72 -14.23
CA ILE A 128 -4.34 0.65 -14.46
C ILE A 128 -4.48 1.47 -13.18
N VAL A 129 -3.51 2.35 -12.94
CA VAL A 129 -3.53 3.32 -11.85
C VAL A 129 -3.91 4.68 -12.41
N ILE A 130 -4.94 5.30 -11.85
CA ILE A 130 -5.51 6.56 -12.33
C ILE A 130 -5.55 7.57 -11.19
N GLY A 131 -5.17 8.80 -11.45
CA GLY A 131 -5.29 9.88 -10.48
C GLY A 131 -4.09 10.78 -10.41
N GLN A 132 -3.59 11.03 -9.21
CA GLN A 132 -2.44 11.88 -8.97
C GLN A 132 -1.29 11.06 -8.39
N ARG A 133 -0.06 11.53 -8.58
CA ARG A 133 1.12 10.98 -7.93
C ARG A 133 0.87 10.82 -6.43
N THR A 134 1.15 9.66 -5.85
CA THR A 134 0.88 9.34 -4.45
C THR A 134 1.84 10.03 -3.47
N PHE A 135 1.69 9.80 -2.19
CA PHE A 135 2.38 10.49 -1.09
C PHE A 135 3.90 10.30 -1.11
N GLY A 136 4.37 9.08 -1.38
CA GLY A 136 5.79 8.78 -1.42
C GLY A 136 6.36 8.23 -0.12
N LYS A 137 5.57 7.57 0.73
CA LYS A 137 6.05 6.97 1.97
C LYS A 137 6.53 5.54 1.74
N GLY A 138 7.84 5.37 1.61
CA GLY A 138 8.51 4.08 1.34
C GLY A 138 9.17 3.43 2.56
N THR A 139 8.69 3.72 3.79
CA THR A 139 9.28 3.21 5.03
C THR A 139 8.32 2.30 5.78
N VAL A 140 8.89 1.28 6.44
CA VAL A 140 8.18 0.39 7.38
C VAL A 140 8.43 0.87 8.80
N GLN A 141 7.37 1.02 9.57
CA GLN A 141 7.43 1.49 10.94
C GLN A 141 6.79 0.47 11.88
N SER A 142 7.41 0.25 13.04
CA SER A 142 6.86 -0.51 14.15
C SER A 142 6.36 0.42 15.26
N LEU A 143 5.46 -0.11 16.07
CA LEU A 143 4.98 0.52 17.30
C LEU A 143 5.57 -0.25 18.48
N GLU A 144 6.47 0.41 19.22
CA GLU A 144 7.09 -0.15 20.40
C GLU A 144 6.44 0.42 21.65
N SER A 145 6.02 -0.47 22.56
CA SER A 145 5.43 -0.07 23.83
C SER A 145 6.52 0.36 24.80
N ILE A 146 6.33 1.50 25.44
CA ILE A 146 7.18 2.01 26.51
C ILE A 146 6.36 2.13 27.80
N SER A 147 7.01 2.43 28.92
CA SER A 147 6.37 2.50 30.24
C SER A 147 5.14 3.41 30.31
N LYS A 148 5.09 4.47 29.47
CA LYS A 148 3.95 5.38 29.35
C LYS A 148 3.73 5.72 27.89
N GLY A 149 2.96 4.87 27.17
CA GLY A 149 2.57 5.10 25.77
C GLY A 149 3.30 4.19 24.78
N GLN A 150 3.39 4.66 23.55
CA GLN A 150 4.03 3.94 22.44
C GLN A 150 4.89 4.90 21.64
N ILE A 151 6.00 4.41 21.12
CA ILE A 151 6.82 5.11 20.13
C ILE A 151 6.71 4.41 18.79
N LYS A 152 6.75 5.21 17.73
CA LYS A 152 6.73 4.74 16.34
C LYS A 152 8.14 4.85 15.79
N ILE A 153 8.75 3.71 15.47
CA ILE A 153 10.14 3.63 15.02
C ILE A 153 10.16 3.17 13.56
N THR A 154 10.95 3.84 12.74
CA THR A 154 11.21 3.38 11.38
C THR A 154 12.32 2.34 11.41
N GLU A 155 12.04 1.15 10.86
CA GLU A 155 12.94 0.00 10.92
C GLU A 155 13.53 -0.37 9.57
N SER A 156 12.78 -0.16 8.49
CA SER A 156 13.13 -0.69 7.17
C SER A 156 12.60 0.22 6.07
N LYS A 157 13.15 0.05 4.87
CA LYS A 157 12.60 0.59 3.63
C LYS A 157 11.92 -0.51 2.85
N TYR A 158 10.89 -0.15 2.11
CA TYR A 158 10.32 -1.06 1.14
C TYR A 158 10.53 -0.54 -0.29
N TYR A 159 10.55 -1.49 -1.20
CA TYR A 159 10.72 -1.29 -2.63
C TYR A 159 9.58 -2.00 -3.36
N ARG A 160 9.25 -1.49 -4.52
CA ARG A 160 8.25 -2.08 -5.42
C ARG A 160 8.72 -3.45 -5.92
N VAL A 161 7.85 -4.15 -6.63
CA VAL A 161 8.14 -5.45 -7.24
C VAL A 161 9.28 -5.32 -8.27
N ASP A 162 9.31 -4.22 -9.02
CA ASP A 162 10.36 -3.90 -10.00
C ASP A 162 11.69 -3.44 -9.37
N GLY A 163 11.76 -3.31 -8.05
CA GLY A 163 12.93 -2.83 -7.30
C GLY A 163 13.03 -1.32 -7.16
N SER A 164 12.13 -0.55 -7.74
CA SER A 164 12.12 0.91 -7.58
C SER A 164 11.66 1.33 -6.19
N SER A 165 12.13 2.50 -5.73
CA SER A 165 11.74 3.06 -4.43
C SER A 165 10.48 3.90 -4.54
N THR A 166 9.56 3.72 -3.59
CA THR A 166 8.41 4.59 -3.40
C THR A 166 8.76 5.84 -2.59
N GLN A 167 9.85 5.79 -1.79
CA GLN A 167 10.24 6.88 -0.90
C GLN A 167 10.48 8.18 -1.71
N ASN A 168 9.84 9.25 -1.27
CA ASN A 168 9.82 10.59 -1.90
C ASN A 168 9.25 10.65 -3.32
N LYS A 169 9.18 9.53 -4.03
CA LYS A 169 8.70 9.46 -5.42
C LYS A 169 7.20 9.20 -5.53
N GLY A 170 6.66 8.37 -4.64
CA GLY A 170 5.30 7.86 -4.78
C GLY A 170 5.13 6.89 -5.96
N VAL A 171 3.89 6.51 -6.19
CA VAL A 171 3.45 5.81 -7.40
C VAL A 171 2.97 6.86 -8.40
N ILE A 172 3.55 6.86 -9.59
CA ILE A 172 3.11 7.71 -10.69
C ILE A 172 1.99 6.98 -11.41
N PRO A 173 0.79 7.58 -11.54
CA PRO A 173 -0.33 6.93 -12.22
C PRO A 173 -0.06 6.66 -13.70
N ASP A 174 -0.71 5.64 -14.27
CA ASP A 174 -0.69 5.39 -15.72
C ASP A 174 -1.52 6.43 -16.47
N ILE A 175 -2.58 6.94 -15.81
CA ILE A 175 -3.40 8.06 -16.31
C ILE A 175 -3.40 9.13 -15.24
N GLU A 176 -2.69 10.21 -15.52
CA GLU A 176 -2.58 11.33 -14.58
C GLU A 176 -3.77 12.29 -14.73
N LEU A 177 -4.40 12.60 -13.59
CA LEU A 177 -5.45 13.61 -13.50
C LEU A 177 -4.87 14.90 -12.94
N LEU A 178 -5.39 16.03 -13.40
CA LEU A 178 -4.99 17.33 -12.91
C LEU A 178 -5.12 17.44 -11.40
N SER A 179 -4.06 17.90 -10.76
CA SER A 179 -4.04 18.16 -9.33
C SER A 179 -4.44 19.61 -9.05
N THR A 180 -5.32 19.82 -8.08
CA THR A 180 -5.59 21.14 -7.49
C THR A 180 -4.60 21.46 -6.36
N TRP A 181 -3.77 20.50 -5.94
CA TRP A 181 -2.80 20.61 -4.87
C TRP A 181 -1.40 20.79 -5.44
N ASP A 182 -0.65 21.67 -4.80
CA ASP A 182 0.79 21.76 -5.04
C ASP A 182 1.47 20.46 -4.56
N ILE A 183 2.06 19.74 -5.52
CA ILE A 183 2.74 18.45 -5.26
C ILE A 183 3.90 18.61 -4.29
N GLU A 184 4.52 19.80 -4.25
CA GLU A 184 5.65 20.08 -3.36
C GLU A 184 5.23 20.35 -1.92
N SER A 185 4.00 20.81 -1.71
CA SER A 185 3.48 21.13 -0.38
C SER A 185 2.92 19.93 0.38
N VAL A 186 2.62 18.82 -0.31
CA VAL A 186 2.05 17.58 0.27
C VAL A 186 2.84 16.38 -0.17
N GLY A 187 3.18 15.50 0.75
CA GLY A 187 3.87 14.24 0.48
C GLY A 187 5.10 14.07 1.36
N GLU A 188 5.73 12.92 1.28
CA GLU A 188 6.92 12.58 2.09
C GLU A 188 8.05 13.59 1.86
N SER A 189 8.26 14.01 0.62
CA SER A 189 9.29 14.98 0.25
C SER A 189 9.09 16.39 0.84
N SER A 190 7.89 16.72 1.32
CA SER A 190 7.61 18.01 1.96
C SER A 190 8.11 18.10 3.41
N TYR A 191 8.43 16.96 4.03
CA TYR A 191 8.92 16.93 5.41
C TYR A 191 10.44 17.14 5.45
N PRO A 192 10.95 18.16 6.18
CA PRO A 192 12.40 18.39 6.32
C PRO A 192 13.16 17.19 6.89
N THR A 193 12.48 16.33 7.64
CA THR A 193 13.03 15.14 8.29
C THR A 193 12.85 13.86 7.48
N ALA A 194 12.22 13.91 6.31
CA ALA A 194 11.97 12.73 5.48
C ALA A 194 13.26 12.00 5.06
N CYS A 195 14.38 12.71 5.01
CA CYS A 195 15.70 12.18 4.65
C CYS A 195 16.57 11.75 5.84
N LEU A 196 16.13 11.89 7.08
CA LEU A 196 16.95 11.51 8.25
C LEU A 196 17.37 10.03 8.26
N LEU A 197 16.58 9.17 7.66
CA LEU A 197 16.93 7.77 7.44
C LEU A 197 18.08 7.57 6.46
N TYR A 198 18.38 8.55 5.63
CA TYR A 198 19.48 8.53 4.68
C TYR A 198 20.77 8.96 5.34
N THR A 199 20.70 9.91 6.27
CA THR A 199 21.90 10.42 6.95
C THR A 199 22.41 9.47 8.02
N SER A 200 21.59 8.58 8.57
CA SER A 200 22.01 7.54 9.49
C SER A 200 22.59 6.30 8.80
N ASP A 201 22.34 6.14 7.51
CA ASP A 201 22.86 5.05 6.68
C ASP A 201 23.72 5.63 5.56
N ALA A 202 24.86 6.19 5.96
CA ALA A 202 25.83 6.84 5.06
C ALA A 202 26.39 5.93 3.95
N ALA A 203 25.99 4.64 3.94
CA ALA A 203 26.37 3.67 2.93
C ALA A 203 25.32 3.50 1.81
N ASP A 204 24.18 4.18 1.88
CA ASP A 204 23.09 4.00 0.90
C ASP A 204 23.19 5.07 -0.20
N GLU A 205 24.10 4.85 -1.16
CA GLU A 205 24.31 5.72 -2.34
C GLU A 205 23.09 5.83 -3.28
N LEU A 206 22.01 5.09 -2.99
CA LEU A 206 20.77 5.07 -3.79
C LEU A 206 19.88 6.30 -3.58
N CYS A 207 20.38 7.32 -2.89
CA CYS A 207 19.64 8.54 -2.56
C CYS A 207 20.14 9.79 -3.26
N ARG A 208 20.95 9.62 -4.27
CA ARG A 208 21.37 10.73 -5.15
C ARG A 208 20.52 10.80 -6.42
#